data_ee23f6f4d890de30bb58fbacbfb4d8aa
#
_entry.id   ee23f6f4d890de30bb58fbacbfb4d8aa
#
_cell.length_a   1.000
_cell.length_b   1.000
_cell.length_c   1.000
_cell.angle_alpha   90.00
_cell.angle_beta   90.00
_cell.angle_gamma   90.00
#
_symmetry.space_group_name_H-M   'P 1'
#
loop_
_entity.id
_entity.type
_entity.pdbx_description
1 polymer ?
#
loop_
_entity_poly.entity_id
_entity_poly.type
_entity_poly.pdbx_seq_one_letter_code
_entity_poly.pdbx_strand_id
1 'polypeptide(L)'
;GIDYALFIVARFRGAHFGSAIDTPDAVAVTMDTAGKAVLFSGLTVLISLSAVMLVPSPAFRSMALGIMLSVAFILLATLTLLPAVLARLGDRVDRLALPWVHAGEHRSPRFARWGELLWRRPALFGVPALAVLVLLALPLLRLETGMPSIKVVPESDGSRIGYDQVQEAFGPGAPGTLQILAPTAAAEQVTAALEADPGIEAVMPAQRSGGSALVLAVPSADPSDPAVGATIDRLRGSLPAGTLVGGAVAENHDLEEALSAKTLPVFAVVLTLGFLLLLFALQAPLIALAGVLTNLLATAAAFGVGILIFQDGNLSGLLGFESQGFLNAWGPVFFFAMIFA
;
A
#
# COMPACT_ATOMS: atom_id res chain seq x y z
N GLY A 1 14.96 -7.68 -3.68
CA GLY A 1 16.21 -7.91 -4.44
C GLY A 1 17.22 -8.72 -3.67
N ILE A 2 17.57 -8.29 -2.46
CA ILE A 2 18.56 -9.00 -1.61
C ILE A 2 18.09 -10.41 -1.30
N ASP A 3 16.84 -10.63 -0.98
CA ASP A 3 16.27 -11.94 -0.65
C ASP A 3 16.35 -12.92 -1.82
N TYR A 4 16.08 -12.43 -3.05
CA TYR A 4 16.21 -13.25 -4.26
C TYR A 4 17.67 -13.70 -4.49
N ALA A 5 18.61 -12.76 -4.34
CA ALA A 5 20.03 -13.06 -4.45
C ALA A 5 20.50 -14.03 -3.37
N LEU A 6 20.07 -13.82 -2.11
CA LEU A 6 20.37 -14.71 -1.00
C LEU A 6 19.88 -16.13 -1.25
N PHE A 7 18.66 -16.29 -1.79
CA PHE A 7 18.06 -17.58 -2.09
C PHE A 7 18.88 -18.35 -3.15
N ILE A 8 19.30 -17.67 -4.22
CA ILE A 8 20.14 -18.25 -5.27
C ILE A 8 21.52 -18.60 -4.75
N VAL A 9 22.18 -17.66 -4.03
CA VAL A 9 23.53 -17.90 -3.49
C VAL A 9 23.52 -19.03 -2.46
N ALA A 10 22.55 -19.06 -1.55
CA ALA A 10 22.44 -20.14 -0.55
C ALA A 10 22.23 -21.51 -1.22
N ARG A 11 21.39 -21.57 -2.26
CA ARG A 11 21.15 -22.80 -3.02
C ARG A 11 22.38 -23.26 -3.79
N PHE A 12 23.10 -22.31 -4.44
CA PHE A 12 24.37 -22.60 -5.13
C PHE A 12 25.41 -23.16 -4.16
N ARG A 13 25.62 -22.50 -3.02
CA ARG A 13 26.54 -22.98 -1.97
C ARG A 13 26.18 -24.37 -1.50
N GLY A 14 24.88 -24.64 -1.31
CA GLY A 14 24.38 -25.98 -0.93
C GLY A 14 24.69 -27.04 -1.97
N ALA A 15 24.53 -26.74 -3.24
CA ALA A 15 24.82 -27.67 -4.32
C ALA A 15 26.34 -27.85 -4.49
N HIS A 16 27.10 -26.78 -4.56
CA HIS A 16 28.52 -26.80 -4.87
C HIS A 16 29.37 -27.37 -3.72
N PHE A 17 29.25 -26.80 -2.52
CA PHE A 17 30.07 -27.22 -1.37
C PHE A 17 29.44 -28.33 -0.54
N GLY A 18 28.10 -28.35 -0.42
CA GLY A 18 27.41 -29.35 0.40
C GLY A 18 27.21 -30.71 -0.28
N SER A 19 27.03 -30.72 -1.61
CA SER A 19 26.85 -31.94 -2.39
C SER A 19 28.06 -32.26 -3.28
N ALA A 20 29.12 -31.44 -3.23
CA ALA A 20 30.36 -31.59 -4.01
C ALA A 20 30.13 -31.71 -5.54
N ILE A 21 29.16 -30.94 -6.05
CA ILE A 21 28.83 -30.90 -7.49
C ILE A 21 29.71 -29.85 -8.18
N ASP A 22 30.13 -30.11 -9.39
CA ASP A 22 30.91 -29.16 -10.21
C ASP A 22 30.16 -27.83 -10.41
N THR A 23 30.94 -26.75 -10.58
CA THR A 23 30.37 -25.40 -10.70
C THR A 23 29.29 -25.27 -11.78
N PRO A 24 29.44 -25.79 -13.02
CA PRO A 24 28.39 -25.71 -14.03
C PRO A 24 27.09 -26.41 -13.61
N ASP A 25 27.21 -27.62 -13.06
CA ASP A 25 26.06 -28.41 -12.60
C ASP A 25 25.41 -27.79 -11.35
N ALA A 26 26.20 -27.22 -10.45
CA ALA A 26 25.70 -26.48 -9.28
C ALA A 26 24.88 -25.25 -9.70
N VAL A 27 25.31 -24.52 -10.72
CA VAL A 27 24.54 -23.41 -11.31
C VAL A 27 23.25 -23.94 -11.94
N ALA A 28 23.32 -25.01 -12.74
CA ALA A 28 22.14 -25.60 -13.38
C ALA A 28 21.08 -26.03 -12.35
N VAL A 29 21.47 -26.78 -11.32
CA VAL A 29 20.57 -27.21 -10.23
C VAL A 29 20.01 -26.03 -9.46
N THR A 30 20.81 -25.00 -9.24
CA THR A 30 20.37 -23.77 -8.56
C THR A 30 19.32 -23.05 -9.38
N MET A 31 19.51 -22.88 -10.66
CA MET A 31 18.55 -22.22 -11.54
C MET A 31 17.28 -23.04 -11.75
N ASP A 32 17.40 -24.37 -11.81
CA ASP A 32 16.22 -25.25 -11.91
C ASP A 32 15.33 -25.23 -10.65
N THR A 33 15.88 -24.91 -9.50
CA THR A 33 15.15 -24.85 -8.21
C THR A 33 14.90 -23.42 -7.73
N ALA A 34 15.93 -22.78 -7.19
CA ALA A 34 15.83 -21.42 -6.64
C ALA A 34 15.54 -20.37 -7.73
N GLY A 35 16.09 -20.51 -8.93
CA GLY A 35 15.83 -19.62 -10.05
C GLY A 35 14.36 -19.62 -10.45
N LYS A 36 13.74 -20.80 -10.56
CA LYS A 36 12.29 -20.89 -10.83
C LYS A 36 11.47 -20.26 -9.72
N ALA A 37 11.79 -20.52 -8.45
CA ALA A 37 11.09 -19.92 -7.32
C ALA A 37 11.18 -18.39 -7.33
N VAL A 38 12.36 -17.82 -7.60
CA VAL A 38 12.59 -16.39 -7.73
C VAL A 38 11.80 -15.80 -8.91
N LEU A 39 11.77 -16.48 -10.05
CA LEU A 39 11.00 -16.05 -11.22
C LEU A 39 9.50 -15.96 -10.89
N PHE A 40 8.92 -17.01 -10.32
CA PHE A 40 7.50 -17.04 -9.95
C PHE A 40 7.17 -15.99 -8.89
N SER A 41 8.02 -15.84 -7.87
CA SER A 41 7.84 -14.81 -6.84
C SER A 41 7.86 -13.40 -7.45
N GLY A 42 8.84 -13.10 -8.31
CA GLY A 42 8.91 -11.80 -8.95
C GLY A 42 7.77 -11.53 -9.94
N LEU A 43 7.29 -12.56 -10.64
CA LEU A 43 6.08 -12.43 -11.47
C LEU A 43 4.83 -12.14 -10.63
N THR A 44 4.72 -12.73 -9.43
CA THR A 44 3.63 -12.42 -8.50
C THR A 44 3.64 -10.94 -8.13
N VAL A 45 4.82 -10.40 -7.79
CA VAL A 45 4.99 -8.96 -7.50
C VAL A 45 4.55 -8.08 -8.67
N LEU A 46 5.01 -8.39 -9.89
CA LEU A 46 4.67 -7.63 -11.09
C LEU A 46 3.15 -7.67 -11.39
N ILE A 47 2.54 -8.84 -11.26
CA ILE A 47 1.10 -9.03 -11.45
C ILE A 47 0.30 -8.26 -10.40
N SER A 48 0.66 -8.37 -9.12
CA SER A 48 -0.03 -7.67 -8.04
C SER A 48 0.05 -6.16 -8.21
N LEU A 49 1.22 -5.62 -8.53
CA LEU A 49 1.40 -4.19 -8.78
C LEU A 49 0.67 -3.71 -10.05
N SER A 50 0.52 -4.58 -11.07
CA SER A 50 -0.24 -4.21 -12.27
C SER A 50 -1.71 -3.94 -11.98
N ALA A 51 -2.29 -4.53 -10.93
CA ALA A 51 -3.66 -4.26 -10.51
C ALA A 51 -3.86 -2.80 -10.05
N VAL A 52 -2.81 -2.13 -9.55
CA VAL A 52 -2.86 -0.71 -9.19
C VAL A 52 -3.12 0.19 -10.41
N MET A 53 -2.81 -0.28 -11.64
CA MET A 53 -3.15 0.44 -12.88
C MET A 53 -4.66 0.64 -13.08
N LEU A 54 -5.51 -0.12 -12.37
CA LEU A 54 -6.97 0.06 -12.38
C LEU A 54 -7.41 1.35 -11.69
N VAL A 55 -6.55 1.93 -10.83
CA VAL A 55 -6.82 3.20 -10.16
C VAL A 55 -6.68 4.34 -11.19
N PRO A 56 -7.69 5.22 -11.34
CA PRO A 56 -7.68 6.29 -12.33
C PRO A 56 -6.86 7.52 -11.86
N SER A 57 -5.68 7.29 -11.27
CA SER A 57 -4.78 8.35 -10.82
C SER A 57 -3.41 8.22 -11.48
N PRO A 58 -2.92 9.24 -12.22
CA PRO A 58 -1.59 9.23 -12.83
C PRO A 58 -0.46 9.04 -11.82
N ALA A 59 -0.61 9.59 -10.60
CA ALA A 59 0.38 9.45 -9.53
C ALA A 59 0.57 7.99 -9.14
N PHE A 60 -0.52 7.27 -8.85
CA PHE A 60 -0.44 5.84 -8.48
C PHE A 60 0.05 4.96 -9.61
N ARG A 61 -0.36 5.24 -10.85
CA ARG A 61 0.13 4.53 -12.03
C ARG A 61 1.62 4.72 -12.24
N SER A 62 2.14 5.93 -12.08
CA SER A 62 3.57 6.21 -12.22
C SER A 62 4.39 5.54 -11.11
N MET A 63 3.91 5.56 -9.86
CA MET A 63 4.54 4.84 -8.75
C MET A 63 4.57 3.33 -8.99
N ALA A 64 3.43 2.74 -9.33
CA ALA A 64 3.34 1.31 -9.62
C ALA A 64 4.27 0.91 -10.78
N LEU A 65 4.30 1.68 -11.86
CA LEU A 65 5.18 1.45 -13.00
C LEU A 65 6.66 1.53 -12.60
N GLY A 66 7.05 2.54 -11.80
CA GLY A 66 8.42 2.67 -11.31
C GLY A 66 8.87 1.48 -10.48
N ILE A 67 8.00 0.98 -9.58
CA ILE A 67 8.29 -0.21 -8.78
C ILE A 67 8.33 -1.46 -9.67
N MET A 68 7.39 -1.63 -10.61
CA MET A 68 7.38 -2.75 -11.54
C MET A 68 8.67 -2.81 -12.39
N LEU A 69 9.12 -1.68 -12.92
CA LEU A 69 10.39 -1.60 -13.65
C LEU A 69 11.58 -1.99 -12.76
N SER A 70 11.62 -1.49 -11.52
CA SER A 70 12.65 -1.84 -10.55
C SER A 70 12.68 -3.34 -10.27
N VAL A 71 11.52 -3.95 -10.03
CA VAL A 71 11.40 -5.41 -9.83
C VAL A 71 11.84 -6.18 -11.07
N ALA A 72 11.42 -5.76 -12.27
CA ALA A 72 11.80 -6.40 -13.52
C ALA A 72 13.32 -6.38 -13.74
N PHE A 73 13.99 -5.24 -13.49
CA PHE A 73 15.46 -5.16 -13.58
C PHE A 73 16.18 -5.98 -12.51
N ILE A 74 15.63 -6.02 -11.28
CA ILE A 74 16.15 -6.88 -10.21
C ILE A 74 16.05 -8.36 -10.62
N LEU A 75 14.91 -8.79 -11.15
CA LEU A 75 14.73 -10.15 -11.64
C LEU A 75 15.71 -10.47 -12.77
N LEU A 76 15.82 -9.57 -13.74
CA LEU A 76 16.78 -9.75 -14.85
C LEU A 76 18.20 -9.91 -14.30
N ALA A 77 18.65 -9.04 -13.41
CA ALA A 77 19.98 -9.13 -12.81
C ALA A 77 20.17 -10.42 -12.00
N THR A 78 19.17 -10.80 -11.21
CA THR A 78 19.23 -11.97 -10.32
C THR A 78 19.21 -13.29 -11.10
N LEU A 79 18.49 -13.34 -12.23
CA LEU A 79 18.39 -14.55 -13.05
C LEU A 79 19.45 -14.66 -14.15
N THR A 80 20.20 -13.59 -14.44
CA THR A 80 21.24 -13.59 -15.47
C THR A 80 22.63 -13.28 -14.93
N LEU A 81 22.80 -12.06 -14.37
CA LEU A 81 24.09 -11.60 -13.90
C LEU A 81 24.59 -12.41 -12.71
N LEU A 82 23.73 -12.67 -11.73
CA LEU A 82 24.13 -13.39 -10.52
C LEU A 82 24.61 -14.81 -10.80
N PRO A 83 23.89 -15.68 -11.55
CA PRO A 83 24.40 -17.01 -11.89
C PRO A 83 25.66 -16.96 -12.75
N ALA A 84 25.82 -15.98 -13.64
CA ALA A 84 27.05 -15.80 -14.40
C ALA A 84 28.24 -15.45 -13.49
N VAL A 85 28.04 -14.61 -12.49
CA VAL A 85 29.06 -14.30 -11.47
C VAL A 85 29.40 -15.54 -10.64
N LEU A 86 28.39 -16.30 -10.20
CA LEU A 86 28.60 -17.53 -9.43
C LEU A 86 29.37 -18.57 -10.25
N ALA A 87 29.02 -18.76 -11.54
CA ALA A 87 29.74 -19.65 -12.45
C ALA A 87 31.21 -19.27 -12.60
N ARG A 88 31.52 -17.95 -12.64
CA ARG A 88 32.89 -17.46 -12.77
C ARG A 88 33.68 -17.54 -11.48
N LEU A 89 33.06 -17.36 -10.33
CA LEU A 89 33.69 -17.42 -9.02
C LEU A 89 33.95 -18.86 -8.58
N GLY A 90 33.01 -19.78 -8.82
CA GLY A 90 33.14 -21.17 -8.41
C GLY A 90 33.57 -21.32 -6.94
N ASP A 91 34.69 -22.04 -6.71
CA ASP A 91 35.28 -22.25 -5.39
C ASP A 91 35.67 -20.94 -4.65
N ARG A 92 35.83 -19.84 -5.38
CA ARG A 92 36.21 -18.53 -4.79
C ARG A 92 35.07 -17.82 -4.12
N VAL A 93 33.83 -18.27 -4.25
CA VAL A 93 32.65 -17.69 -3.60
C VAL A 93 32.84 -17.60 -2.08
N ASP A 94 33.46 -18.60 -1.46
CA ASP A 94 33.72 -18.67 -0.03
C ASP A 94 35.13 -18.17 0.41
N ARG A 95 35.94 -17.67 -0.54
CA ARG A 95 37.33 -17.25 -0.24
C ARG A 95 37.45 -16.15 0.83
N LEU A 96 36.43 -15.31 0.98
CA LEU A 96 36.34 -14.24 1.98
C LEU A 96 35.31 -14.56 3.07
N ALA A 97 34.94 -15.85 3.25
CA ALA A 97 34.03 -16.26 4.31
C ALA A 97 34.59 -15.89 5.68
N LEU A 98 33.70 -15.46 6.58
CA LEU A 98 34.10 -15.13 7.95
C LEU A 98 34.60 -16.38 8.69
N PRO A 99 35.65 -16.29 9.54
CA PRO A 99 36.31 -17.44 10.15
C PRO A 99 35.39 -18.35 10.97
N TRP A 100 34.26 -17.82 11.43
CA TRP A 100 33.25 -18.55 12.21
C TRP A 100 32.11 -19.16 11.35
N VAL A 101 32.14 -18.93 10.03
CA VAL A 101 31.17 -19.52 9.10
C VAL A 101 31.80 -20.73 8.43
N HIS A 102 31.31 -21.93 8.76
CA HIS A 102 31.81 -23.17 8.17
C HIS A 102 31.21 -23.36 6.78
N ALA A 103 32.04 -23.31 5.77
CA ALA A 103 31.66 -23.64 4.39
C ALA A 103 31.27 -25.13 4.33
N GLY A 104 30.03 -25.41 3.91
CA GLY A 104 29.55 -26.78 3.75
C GLY A 104 28.57 -27.29 4.80
N GLU A 105 28.51 -26.74 6.01
CA GLU A 105 27.47 -27.08 6.97
C GLU A 105 26.17 -26.31 6.69
N HIS A 106 25.30 -26.87 5.85
CA HIS A 106 24.01 -26.26 5.52
C HIS A 106 22.87 -26.67 6.47
N ARG A 107 23.18 -27.44 7.53
CA ARG A 107 22.20 -27.86 8.53
C ARG A 107 22.46 -27.16 9.85
N SER A 108 21.61 -26.17 10.16
CA SER A 108 21.56 -25.62 11.52
C SER A 108 20.85 -26.61 12.45
N PRO A 109 21.52 -27.18 13.46
CA PRO A 109 20.88 -28.10 14.40
C PRO A 109 19.69 -27.47 15.14
N ARG A 110 19.70 -26.14 15.32
CA ARG A 110 18.62 -25.40 15.97
C ARG A 110 17.39 -25.35 15.10
N PHE A 111 17.53 -25.02 13.80
CA PHE A 111 16.41 -25.00 12.86
C PHE A 111 15.89 -26.42 12.57
N ALA A 112 16.76 -27.41 12.51
CA ALA A 112 16.33 -28.79 12.35
C ALA A 112 15.46 -29.28 13.54
N ARG A 113 15.90 -29.00 14.79
CA ARG A 113 15.10 -29.29 15.99
C ARG A 113 13.77 -28.53 16.02
N TRP A 114 13.79 -27.26 15.60
CA TRP A 114 12.59 -26.45 15.49
C TRP A 114 11.60 -27.07 14.48
N GLY A 115 12.07 -27.44 13.29
CA GLY A 115 11.26 -28.12 12.28
C GLY A 115 10.68 -29.44 12.77
N GLU A 116 11.48 -30.24 13.49
CA GLU A 116 11.03 -31.50 14.09
C GLU A 116 9.94 -31.26 15.15
N LEU A 117 10.08 -30.23 15.98
CA LEU A 117 9.10 -29.88 17.00
C LEU A 117 7.78 -29.44 16.36
N LEU A 118 7.83 -28.63 15.30
CA LEU A 118 6.65 -28.23 14.52
C LEU A 118 5.96 -29.42 13.89
N TRP A 119 6.73 -30.36 13.32
CA TRP A 119 6.20 -31.58 12.72
C TRP A 119 5.51 -32.47 13.74
N ARG A 120 6.13 -32.66 14.90
CA ARG A 120 5.59 -33.53 15.97
C ARG A 120 4.33 -32.99 16.64
N ARG A 121 4.18 -31.66 16.68
CA ARG A 121 3.06 -30.97 17.36
C ARG A 121 2.50 -29.82 16.54
N PRO A 122 1.97 -30.09 15.33
CA PRO A 122 1.55 -29.01 14.42
C PRO A 122 0.41 -28.16 14.99
N ALA A 123 -0.55 -28.76 15.69
CA ALA A 123 -1.65 -28.03 16.29
C ALA A 123 -1.22 -27.12 17.45
N LEU A 124 -0.18 -27.51 18.22
CA LEU A 124 0.32 -26.69 19.33
C LEU A 124 0.90 -25.36 18.87
N PHE A 125 1.46 -25.30 17.66
CA PHE A 125 2.04 -24.09 17.09
C PHE A 125 1.12 -23.44 16.07
N GLY A 126 0.43 -24.21 15.26
CA GLY A 126 -0.44 -23.69 14.21
C GLY A 126 -1.70 -23.01 14.75
N VAL A 127 -2.35 -23.61 15.76
CA VAL A 127 -3.57 -23.02 16.32
C VAL A 127 -3.31 -21.69 17.03
N PRO A 128 -2.30 -21.55 17.91
CA PRO A 128 -1.99 -20.24 18.49
C PRO A 128 -1.54 -19.20 17.46
N ALA A 129 -0.73 -19.60 16.46
CA ALA A 129 -0.32 -18.69 15.40
C ALA A 129 -1.53 -18.20 14.59
N LEU A 130 -2.44 -19.08 14.21
CA LEU A 130 -3.69 -18.72 13.55
C LEU A 130 -4.55 -17.81 14.42
N ALA A 131 -4.69 -18.13 15.72
CA ALA A 131 -5.47 -17.34 16.64
C ALA A 131 -4.91 -15.91 16.80
N VAL A 132 -3.58 -15.77 16.89
CA VAL A 132 -2.90 -14.46 16.93
C VAL A 132 -3.15 -13.66 15.65
N LEU A 133 -2.99 -14.27 14.47
CA LEU A 133 -3.24 -13.60 13.20
C LEU A 133 -4.70 -13.16 13.07
N VAL A 134 -5.65 -14.02 13.44
CA VAL A 134 -7.08 -13.67 13.41
C VAL A 134 -7.37 -12.53 14.39
N LEU A 135 -6.83 -12.58 15.61
CA LEU A 135 -7.01 -11.51 16.60
C LEU A 135 -6.47 -10.18 16.10
N LEU A 136 -5.28 -10.19 15.51
CA LEU A 136 -4.66 -9.00 14.93
C LEU A 136 -5.39 -8.50 13.69
N ALA A 137 -6.10 -9.36 12.96
CA ALA A 137 -6.92 -8.97 11.82
C ALA A 137 -8.28 -8.36 12.20
N LEU A 138 -8.81 -8.60 13.42
CA LEU A 138 -10.12 -8.08 13.84
C LEU A 138 -10.29 -6.56 13.69
N PRO A 139 -9.29 -5.72 14.01
CA PRO A 139 -9.41 -4.28 13.82
C PRO A 139 -9.73 -3.86 12.37
N LEU A 140 -9.41 -4.69 11.37
CA LEU A 140 -9.74 -4.41 9.97
C LEU A 140 -11.25 -4.19 9.74
N LEU A 141 -12.11 -4.76 10.58
CA LEU A 141 -13.56 -4.54 10.52
C LEU A 141 -13.97 -3.10 10.88
N ARG A 142 -13.05 -2.32 11.47
CA ARG A 142 -13.22 -0.93 11.87
C ARG A 142 -12.34 0.02 11.03
N LEU A 143 -11.88 -0.44 9.88
CA LEU A 143 -11.06 0.38 8.99
C LEU A 143 -11.85 1.61 8.54
N GLU A 144 -11.36 2.76 8.88
CA GLU A 144 -11.78 4.05 8.35
C GLU A 144 -10.65 4.59 7.46
N THR A 145 -11.02 5.10 6.31
CA THR A 145 -10.08 5.68 5.36
C THR A 145 -10.37 7.15 5.15
N GLY A 146 -9.33 7.94 4.96
CA GLY A 146 -9.45 9.36 4.69
C GLY A 146 -8.21 9.89 3.98
N MET A 147 -8.26 11.13 3.52
CA MET A 147 -7.09 11.79 2.96
C MET A 147 -6.32 12.52 4.05
N PRO A 148 -4.97 12.41 4.07
CA PRO A 148 -4.16 13.04 5.09
C PRO A 148 -4.32 14.56 5.03
N SER A 149 -4.53 15.17 6.21
CA SER A 149 -4.53 16.62 6.37
C SER A 149 -3.14 17.13 6.78
N ILE A 150 -3.04 18.45 6.95
CA ILE A 150 -1.82 19.09 7.49
C ILE A 150 -1.46 18.57 8.90
N LYS A 151 -2.40 17.91 9.59
CA LYS A 151 -2.19 17.33 10.93
C LYS A 151 -1.18 16.19 10.97
N VAL A 152 -0.75 15.66 9.81
CA VAL A 152 0.40 14.75 9.72
C VAL A 152 1.74 15.44 9.94
N VAL A 153 1.76 16.78 9.80
CA VAL A 153 2.95 17.62 10.00
C VAL A 153 3.05 17.97 11.49
N PRO A 154 4.25 17.95 12.10
CA PRO A 154 4.45 18.32 13.51
C PRO A 154 3.90 19.71 13.82
N GLU A 155 3.33 19.90 15.02
CA GLU A 155 2.75 21.17 15.45
C GLU A 155 3.77 22.34 15.46
N SER A 156 5.04 22.04 15.60
CA SER A 156 6.12 23.04 15.57
C SER A 156 6.48 23.52 14.17
N ASP A 157 5.92 22.91 13.13
CA ASP A 157 6.22 23.26 11.73
C ASP A 157 5.46 24.52 11.31
N GLY A 158 6.11 25.41 10.57
CA GLY A 158 5.53 26.68 10.15
C GLY A 158 4.25 26.53 9.32
N SER A 159 4.13 25.48 8.52
CA SER A 159 2.91 25.20 7.74
C SER A 159 1.74 24.80 8.64
N ARG A 160 2.00 24.02 9.70
CA ARG A 160 0.99 23.65 10.68
C ARG A 160 0.55 24.84 11.52
N ILE A 161 1.50 25.64 12.02
CA ILE A 161 1.21 26.86 12.76
C ILE A 161 0.36 27.82 11.91
N GLY A 162 0.70 28.01 10.64
CA GLY A 162 -0.06 28.87 9.72
C GLY A 162 -1.50 28.34 9.49
N TYR A 163 -1.66 27.03 9.34
CA TYR A 163 -2.97 26.40 9.22
C TYR A 163 -3.85 26.65 10.45
N ASP A 164 -3.30 26.38 11.64
CA ASP A 164 -4.02 26.54 12.91
C ASP A 164 -4.40 28.02 13.15
N GLN A 165 -3.52 28.97 12.82
CA GLN A 165 -3.83 30.40 12.87
C GLN A 165 -4.95 30.82 11.90
N VAL A 166 -4.99 30.25 10.70
CA VAL A 166 -6.09 30.48 9.76
C VAL A 166 -7.40 29.94 10.28
N GLN A 167 -7.40 28.75 10.88
CA GLN A 167 -8.60 28.19 11.51
C GLN A 167 -9.08 29.04 12.69
N GLU A 168 -8.17 29.50 13.55
CA GLU A 168 -8.52 30.34 14.70
C GLU A 168 -9.12 31.69 14.26
N ALA A 169 -8.56 32.28 13.22
CA ALA A 169 -8.97 33.61 12.76
C ALA A 169 -10.22 33.61 11.86
N PHE A 170 -10.41 32.57 11.04
CA PHE A 170 -11.42 32.57 9.97
C PHE A 170 -12.38 31.36 10.01
N GLY A 171 -12.31 30.55 11.06
CA GLY A 171 -13.15 29.36 11.22
C GLY A 171 -12.50 28.06 10.73
N PRO A 172 -13.01 26.89 11.20
CA PRO A 172 -12.38 25.58 11.00
C PRO A 172 -12.26 25.18 9.53
N GLY A 173 -13.18 25.61 8.67
CA GLY A 173 -13.18 25.29 7.24
C GLY A 173 -12.34 26.22 6.37
N ALA A 174 -11.85 27.33 6.91
CA ALA A 174 -11.17 28.36 6.13
C ALA A 174 -9.95 27.86 5.31
N PRO A 175 -9.10 26.93 5.81
CA PRO A 175 -8.01 26.41 5.02
C PRO A 175 -8.47 25.54 3.83
N GLY A 176 -9.73 25.07 3.84
CA GLY A 176 -10.33 24.18 2.84
C GLY A 176 -11.38 24.84 1.97
N THR A 177 -11.22 26.11 1.61
CA THR A 177 -12.17 26.86 0.79
C THR A 177 -12.49 26.13 -0.52
N LEU A 178 -13.78 25.90 -0.77
CA LEU A 178 -14.30 25.31 -2.01
C LEU A 178 -14.32 26.35 -3.13
N GLN A 179 -14.05 25.93 -4.35
CA GLN A 179 -14.08 26.73 -5.56
C GLN A 179 -15.27 26.30 -6.42
N ILE A 180 -16.27 27.16 -6.52
CA ILE A 180 -17.49 26.87 -7.28
C ILE A 180 -17.47 27.68 -8.57
N LEU A 181 -17.35 27.01 -9.71
CA LEU A 181 -17.39 27.63 -11.02
C LEU A 181 -18.80 27.46 -11.62
N ALA A 182 -19.46 28.54 -11.94
CA ALA A 182 -20.80 28.54 -12.50
C ALA A 182 -20.90 29.45 -13.76
N PRO A 183 -21.89 29.23 -14.63
CA PRO A 183 -22.25 30.24 -15.64
C PRO A 183 -22.61 31.56 -14.97
N THR A 184 -22.18 32.69 -15.55
CA THR A 184 -22.45 34.01 -14.97
C THR A 184 -23.95 34.26 -14.72
N ALA A 185 -24.83 33.73 -15.57
CA ALA A 185 -26.28 33.87 -15.41
C ALA A 185 -26.81 33.12 -14.16
N ALA A 186 -26.13 32.08 -13.69
CA ALA A 186 -26.51 31.25 -12.53
C ALA A 186 -25.82 31.75 -11.23
N ALA A 187 -24.91 32.71 -11.29
CA ALA A 187 -24.06 33.08 -10.16
C ALA A 187 -24.86 33.50 -8.91
N GLU A 188 -25.92 34.25 -9.05
CA GLU A 188 -26.75 34.67 -7.91
C GLU A 188 -27.52 33.53 -7.28
N GLN A 189 -28.06 32.61 -8.11
CA GLN A 189 -28.72 31.39 -7.62
C GLN A 189 -27.75 30.48 -6.91
N VAL A 190 -26.53 30.32 -7.44
CA VAL A 190 -25.48 29.52 -6.81
C VAL A 190 -25.07 30.12 -5.48
N THR A 191 -24.84 31.46 -5.41
CA THR A 191 -24.49 32.13 -4.16
C THR A 191 -25.57 31.92 -3.09
N ALA A 192 -26.85 32.15 -3.45
CA ALA A 192 -27.96 31.94 -2.52
C ALA A 192 -28.10 30.45 -2.05
N ALA A 193 -27.85 29.51 -2.93
CA ALA A 193 -27.86 28.08 -2.56
C ALA A 193 -26.71 27.72 -1.60
N LEU A 194 -25.52 28.30 -1.80
CA LEU A 194 -24.37 28.11 -0.91
C LEU A 194 -24.62 28.73 0.48
N GLU A 195 -25.16 29.95 0.52
CA GLU A 195 -25.50 30.65 1.77
C GLU A 195 -26.60 29.92 2.58
N ALA A 196 -27.46 29.16 1.92
CA ALA A 196 -28.51 28.36 2.55
C ALA A 196 -28.04 26.97 3.00
N ASP A 197 -26.86 26.50 2.57
CA ASP A 197 -26.38 25.17 2.91
C ASP A 197 -25.74 25.13 4.30
N PRO A 198 -26.17 24.23 5.21
CA PRO A 198 -25.67 24.14 6.58
C PRO A 198 -24.19 23.72 6.70
N GLY A 199 -23.61 23.20 5.63
CA GLY A 199 -22.19 22.83 5.57
C GLY A 199 -21.29 23.96 5.09
N ILE A 200 -21.84 25.16 4.82
CA ILE A 200 -21.11 26.37 4.39
C ILE A 200 -21.22 27.43 5.49
N GLU A 201 -20.10 27.92 5.96
CA GLU A 201 -20.00 28.97 6.98
C GLU A 201 -20.02 30.38 6.34
N ALA A 202 -19.31 30.55 5.21
CA ALA A 202 -19.22 31.85 4.54
C ALA A 202 -19.10 31.68 3.02
N VAL A 203 -19.66 32.64 2.29
CA VAL A 203 -19.60 32.73 0.83
C VAL A 203 -18.96 34.07 0.43
N MET A 204 -17.93 34.01 -0.39
CA MET A 204 -17.26 35.22 -0.89
C MET A 204 -17.98 35.77 -2.12
N PRO A 205 -17.90 37.07 -2.39
CA PRO A 205 -18.50 37.68 -3.58
C PRO A 205 -18.04 37.00 -4.86
N ALA A 206 -18.99 36.73 -5.77
CA ALA A 206 -18.73 36.09 -7.04
C ALA A 206 -17.81 36.93 -7.93
N GLN A 207 -16.69 36.34 -8.35
CA GLN A 207 -15.78 36.94 -9.32
C GLN A 207 -16.20 36.51 -10.73
N ARG A 208 -16.55 37.46 -11.59
CA ARG A 208 -17.07 37.20 -12.95
C ARG A 208 -15.99 37.47 -14.00
N SER A 209 -15.82 36.52 -14.92
CA SER A 209 -14.91 36.66 -16.06
C SER A 209 -15.36 35.73 -17.22
N GLY A 210 -15.39 36.27 -18.44
CA GLY A 210 -15.55 35.52 -19.68
C GLY A 210 -16.81 34.62 -19.75
N GLY A 211 -17.94 35.04 -19.16
CA GLY A 211 -19.17 34.23 -19.15
C GLY A 211 -19.27 33.21 -18.00
N SER A 212 -18.24 33.11 -17.16
CA SER A 212 -18.19 32.31 -15.95
C SER A 212 -18.10 33.15 -14.69
N ALA A 213 -18.56 32.60 -13.57
CA ALA A 213 -18.43 33.20 -12.26
C ALA A 213 -17.76 32.21 -11.32
N LEU A 214 -16.72 32.63 -10.61
CA LEU A 214 -16.07 31.86 -9.53
C LEU A 214 -16.62 32.37 -8.19
N VAL A 215 -17.19 31.46 -7.43
CA VAL A 215 -17.64 31.69 -6.05
C VAL A 215 -16.78 30.88 -5.12
N LEU A 216 -16.23 31.49 -4.09
CA LEU A 216 -15.48 30.82 -3.06
C LEU A 216 -16.38 30.60 -1.84
N ALA A 217 -16.48 29.38 -1.35
CA ALA A 217 -17.27 29.03 -0.19
C ALA A 217 -16.40 28.36 0.89
N VAL A 218 -16.52 28.83 2.12
CA VAL A 218 -15.81 28.28 3.28
C VAL A 218 -16.69 27.22 3.93
N PRO A 219 -16.25 25.96 4.02
CA PRO A 219 -16.98 24.93 4.76
C PRO A 219 -17.09 25.27 6.25
N SER A 220 -18.14 24.75 6.92
CA SER A 220 -18.33 24.92 8.36
C SER A 220 -17.45 23.99 9.22
N ALA A 221 -16.84 22.98 8.58
CA ALA A 221 -15.99 21.99 9.25
C ALA A 221 -14.55 21.99 8.71
N ASP A 222 -13.64 21.39 9.48
CA ASP A 222 -12.24 21.18 9.07
C ASP A 222 -12.16 20.43 7.74
N PRO A 223 -11.24 20.76 6.84
CA PRO A 223 -11.05 20.08 5.54
C PRO A 223 -10.88 18.56 5.61
N SER A 224 -10.42 18.04 6.74
CA SER A 224 -10.26 16.58 6.96
C SER A 224 -11.51 15.93 7.57
N ASP A 225 -12.55 16.68 7.89
CA ASP A 225 -13.79 16.13 8.43
C ASP A 225 -14.64 15.50 7.31
N PRO A 226 -15.12 14.26 7.49
CA PRO A 226 -16.01 13.60 6.52
C PRO A 226 -17.28 14.40 6.18
N ALA A 227 -17.73 15.29 7.08
CA ALA A 227 -18.86 16.17 6.84
C ALA A 227 -18.65 17.12 5.64
N VAL A 228 -17.41 17.48 5.32
CA VAL A 228 -17.09 18.31 4.15
C VAL A 228 -17.31 17.53 2.85
N GLY A 229 -16.94 16.24 2.80
CA GLY A 229 -17.27 15.35 1.68
C GLY A 229 -18.77 15.28 1.43
N ALA A 230 -19.57 15.03 2.48
CA ALA A 230 -21.03 15.03 2.39
C ALA A 230 -21.61 16.37 1.93
N THR A 231 -20.98 17.50 2.28
CA THR A 231 -21.34 18.84 1.79
C THR A 231 -21.08 18.97 0.31
N ILE A 232 -19.89 18.51 -0.17
CA ILE A 232 -19.54 18.54 -1.60
C ILE A 232 -20.55 17.74 -2.43
N ASP A 233 -20.90 16.53 -2.00
CA ASP A 233 -21.86 15.66 -2.70
C ASP A 233 -23.25 16.30 -2.75
N ARG A 234 -23.70 16.88 -1.65
CA ARG A 234 -24.98 17.58 -1.58
C ARG A 234 -25.02 18.81 -2.51
N LEU A 235 -23.97 19.61 -2.52
CA LEU A 235 -23.84 20.74 -3.41
C LEU A 235 -23.85 20.34 -4.88
N ARG A 236 -23.12 19.29 -5.25
CA ARG A 236 -23.12 18.75 -6.62
C ARG A 236 -24.49 18.26 -7.07
N GLY A 237 -25.31 17.74 -6.14
CA GLY A 237 -26.65 17.29 -6.41
C GLY A 237 -27.70 18.40 -6.47
N SER A 238 -27.46 19.56 -5.83
CA SER A 238 -28.45 20.65 -5.67
C SER A 238 -28.21 21.88 -6.52
N LEU A 239 -26.95 22.12 -6.92
CA LEU A 239 -26.58 23.31 -7.69
C LEU A 239 -27.08 23.23 -9.13
N PRO A 240 -27.30 24.39 -9.79
CA PRO A 240 -27.75 24.46 -11.17
C PRO A 240 -26.84 23.74 -12.15
N ALA A 241 -27.42 23.18 -13.23
CA ALA A 241 -26.66 22.50 -14.28
C ALA A 241 -25.54 23.39 -14.85
N GLY A 242 -24.37 22.79 -15.09
CA GLY A 242 -23.18 23.50 -15.55
C GLY A 242 -22.36 24.16 -14.44
N THR A 243 -22.74 23.98 -13.17
CA THR A 243 -21.93 24.37 -12.00
C THR A 243 -20.97 23.24 -11.64
N LEU A 244 -19.71 23.58 -11.38
CA LEU A 244 -18.65 22.66 -10.94
C LEU A 244 -18.20 23.02 -9.53
N VAL A 245 -18.09 22.02 -8.67
CA VAL A 245 -17.54 22.17 -7.31
C VAL A 245 -16.15 21.53 -7.29
N GLY A 246 -15.14 22.34 -7.04
CA GLY A 246 -13.72 22.00 -7.03
C GLY A 246 -12.99 22.63 -5.84
N GLY A 247 -11.67 22.71 -5.96
CA GLY A 247 -10.77 23.13 -4.90
C GLY A 247 -10.07 21.91 -4.27
N ALA A 248 -9.01 22.12 -3.49
CA ALA A 248 -8.16 21.07 -2.97
C ALA A 248 -8.92 20.01 -2.14
N VAL A 249 -9.92 20.42 -1.37
CA VAL A 249 -10.74 19.52 -0.56
C VAL A 249 -11.64 18.64 -1.43
N ALA A 250 -12.27 19.23 -2.47
CA ALA A 250 -13.09 18.49 -3.42
C ALA A 250 -12.23 17.51 -4.24
N GLU A 251 -11.02 17.89 -4.60
CA GLU A 251 -10.05 17.01 -5.29
C GLU A 251 -9.65 15.81 -4.42
N ASN A 252 -9.40 16.04 -3.13
CA ASN A 252 -9.12 14.98 -2.17
C ASN A 252 -10.31 14.03 -1.99
N HIS A 253 -11.52 14.57 -1.89
CA HIS A 253 -12.76 13.80 -1.79
C HIS A 253 -12.97 12.92 -3.04
N ASP A 254 -12.81 13.46 -4.23
CA ASP A 254 -12.92 12.71 -5.50
C ASP A 254 -11.86 11.62 -5.61
N LEU A 255 -10.66 11.89 -5.13
CA LEU A 255 -9.59 10.88 -5.12
C LEU A 255 -9.90 9.75 -4.14
N GLU A 256 -10.41 10.07 -2.95
CA GLU A 256 -10.82 9.08 -1.95
C GLU A 256 -11.96 8.20 -2.49
N GLU A 257 -12.97 8.79 -3.10
CA GLU A 257 -14.07 8.06 -3.73
C GLU A 257 -13.57 7.14 -4.85
N ALA A 258 -12.69 7.65 -5.72
CA ALA A 258 -12.09 6.87 -6.80
C ALA A 258 -11.24 5.70 -6.28
N LEU A 259 -10.51 5.88 -5.18
CA LEU A 259 -9.74 4.82 -4.53
C LEU A 259 -10.66 3.77 -3.91
N SER A 260 -11.66 4.20 -3.14
CA SER A 260 -12.63 3.32 -2.49
C SER A 260 -13.36 2.46 -3.51
N ALA A 261 -13.85 3.06 -4.60
CA ALA A 261 -14.53 2.34 -5.69
C ALA A 261 -13.64 1.30 -6.38
N LYS A 262 -12.31 1.45 -6.35
CA LYS A 262 -11.35 0.53 -6.97
C LYS A 262 -10.73 -0.47 -5.99
N THR A 263 -10.92 -0.32 -4.70
CA THR A 263 -10.33 -1.21 -3.69
C THR A 263 -10.76 -2.66 -3.89
N LEU A 264 -12.05 -2.94 -3.98
CA LEU A 264 -12.56 -4.30 -4.17
C LEU A 264 -12.16 -4.92 -5.52
N PRO A 265 -12.28 -4.23 -6.67
CA PRO A 265 -11.74 -4.71 -7.94
C PRO A 265 -10.25 -5.03 -7.92
N VAL A 266 -9.43 -4.19 -7.31
CA VAL A 266 -7.97 -4.44 -7.18
C VAL A 266 -7.73 -5.69 -6.35
N PHE A 267 -8.38 -5.84 -5.20
CA PHE A 267 -8.26 -7.02 -4.36
C PHE A 267 -8.67 -8.29 -5.11
N ALA A 268 -9.79 -8.27 -5.82
CA ALA A 268 -10.26 -9.40 -6.60
C ALA A 268 -9.24 -9.82 -7.69
N VAL A 269 -8.66 -8.86 -8.40
CA VAL A 269 -7.66 -9.11 -9.43
C VAL A 269 -6.39 -9.69 -8.81
N VAL A 270 -5.86 -9.08 -7.73
CA VAL A 270 -4.64 -9.55 -7.07
C VAL A 270 -4.82 -10.97 -6.53
N LEU A 271 -5.92 -11.25 -5.83
CA LEU A 271 -6.21 -12.57 -5.27
C LEU A 271 -6.37 -13.63 -6.37
N THR A 272 -7.12 -13.31 -7.42
CA THR A 272 -7.38 -14.24 -8.52
C THR A 272 -6.09 -14.55 -9.28
N LEU A 273 -5.35 -13.53 -9.69
CA LEU A 273 -4.11 -13.72 -10.44
C LEU A 273 -3.02 -14.36 -9.59
N GLY A 274 -2.91 -14.00 -8.31
CA GLY A 274 -2.01 -14.65 -7.36
C GLY A 274 -2.35 -16.12 -7.16
N PHE A 275 -3.63 -16.47 -7.01
CA PHE A 275 -4.09 -17.86 -6.94
C PHE A 275 -3.75 -18.64 -8.21
N LEU A 276 -4.07 -18.09 -9.39
CA LEU A 276 -3.79 -18.75 -10.67
C LEU A 276 -2.29 -18.96 -10.89
N LEU A 277 -1.45 -18.00 -10.52
CA LEU A 277 -0.01 -18.13 -10.62
C LEU A 277 0.53 -19.21 -9.68
N LEU A 278 0.08 -19.24 -8.41
CA LEU A 278 0.45 -20.29 -7.46
C LEU A 278 -0.05 -21.67 -7.91
N LEU A 279 -1.27 -21.73 -8.44
CA LEU A 279 -1.83 -22.96 -9.00
C LEU A 279 -0.97 -23.50 -10.15
N PHE A 280 -0.55 -22.61 -11.05
CA PHE A 280 0.32 -22.97 -12.17
C PHE A 280 1.72 -23.42 -11.70
N ALA A 281 2.30 -22.67 -10.75
CA ALA A 281 3.64 -22.94 -10.23
C ALA A 281 3.70 -24.23 -9.40
N LEU A 282 2.70 -24.47 -8.56
CA LEU A 282 2.70 -25.60 -7.60
C LEU A 282 1.94 -26.83 -8.12
N GLN A 283 1.06 -26.65 -9.12
CA GLN A 283 0.19 -27.71 -9.67
C GLN A 283 -0.64 -28.44 -8.59
N ALA A 284 -0.91 -27.73 -7.47
CA ALA A 284 -1.59 -28.28 -6.29
C ALA A 284 -2.65 -27.25 -5.81
N PRO A 285 -3.93 -27.41 -6.19
CA PRO A 285 -4.99 -26.41 -5.90
C PRO A 285 -5.17 -26.11 -4.41
N LEU A 286 -5.12 -27.12 -3.56
CA LEU A 286 -5.29 -26.95 -2.11
C LEU A 286 -4.11 -26.19 -1.49
N ILE A 287 -2.89 -26.43 -1.96
CA ILE A 287 -1.70 -25.74 -1.48
C ILE A 287 -1.72 -24.27 -1.96
N ALA A 288 -2.10 -24.04 -3.22
CA ALA A 288 -2.26 -22.69 -3.76
C ALA A 288 -3.33 -21.90 -2.99
N LEU A 289 -4.46 -22.50 -2.72
CA LEU A 289 -5.53 -21.89 -1.92
C LEU A 289 -5.07 -21.60 -0.48
N ALA A 290 -4.42 -22.54 0.18
CA ALA A 290 -3.88 -22.34 1.52
C ALA A 290 -2.85 -21.21 1.54
N GLY A 291 -1.98 -21.12 0.54
CA GLY A 291 -1.01 -20.03 0.39
C GLY A 291 -1.69 -18.68 0.29
N VAL A 292 -2.69 -18.53 -0.60
CA VAL A 292 -3.45 -17.28 -0.76
C VAL A 292 -4.17 -16.90 0.53
N LEU A 293 -4.85 -17.84 1.19
CA LEU A 293 -5.58 -17.57 2.43
C LEU A 293 -4.64 -17.17 3.58
N THR A 294 -3.49 -17.84 3.70
CA THR A 294 -2.48 -17.50 4.72
C THR A 294 -1.91 -16.11 4.48
N ASN A 295 -1.58 -15.77 3.22
CA ASN A 295 -1.08 -14.45 2.87
C ASN A 295 -2.14 -13.36 3.08
N LEU A 296 -3.39 -13.63 2.70
CA LEU A 296 -4.52 -12.73 2.96
C LEU A 296 -4.69 -12.46 4.46
N LEU A 297 -4.64 -13.52 5.29
CA LEU A 297 -4.74 -13.38 6.74
C LEU A 297 -3.56 -12.61 7.34
N ALA A 298 -2.34 -12.87 6.87
CA ALA A 298 -1.15 -12.13 7.30
C ALA A 298 -1.24 -10.64 6.93
N THR A 299 -1.71 -10.34 5.71
CA THR A 299 -1.96 -8.97 5.26
C THR A 299 -3.05 -8.30 6.09
N ALA A 300 -4.16 -9.00 6.36
CA ALA A 300 -5.23 -8.49 7.21
C ALA A 300 -4.75 -8.20 8.65
N ALA A 301 -3.89 -9.05 9.21
CA ALA A 301 -3.26 -8.83 10.51
C ALA A 301 -2.33 -7.60 10.49
N ALA A 302 -1.54 -7.42 9.42
CA ALA A 302 -0.68 -6.25 9.27
C ALA A 302 -1.50 -4.94 9.21
N PHE A 303 -2.59 -4.92 8.43
CA PHE A 303 -3.53 -3.79 8.43
C PHE A 303 -4.19 -3.58 9.78
N GLY A 304 -4.59 -4.65 10.46
CA GLY A 304 -5.17 -4.56 11.79
C GLY A 304 -4.21 -3.92 12.81
N VAL A 305 -2.93 -4.28 12.77
CA VAL A 305 -1.88 -3.61 13.58
C VAL A 305 -1.74 -2.14 13.17
N GLY A 306 -1.77 -1.85 11.86
CA GLY A 306 -1.76 -0.48 11.35
C GLY A 306 -2.92 0.36 11.90
N ILE A 307 -4.12 -0.21 11.95
CA ILE A 307 -5.32 0.44 12.53
C ILE A 307 -5.11 0.72 14.02
N LEU A 308 -4.68 -0.28 14.79
CA LEU A 308 -4.42 -0.10 16.23
C LEU A 308 -3.39 1.00 16.51
N ILE A 309 -2.36 1.13 15.68
CA ILE A 309 -1.31 2.13 15.87
C ILE A 309 -1.75 3.49 15.31
N PHE A 310 -2.08 3.58 14.03
CA PHE A 310 -2.22 4.85 13.33
C PHE A 310 -3.64 5.42 13.39
N GLN A 311 -4.67 4.58 13.30
CA GLN A 311 -6.07 5.04 13.39
C GLN A 311 -6.48 5.25 14.86
N ASP A 312 -6.24 4.25 15.73
CA ASP A 312 -6.62 4.32 17.14
C ASP A 312 -5.61 5.13 17.98
N GLY A 313 -4.45 5.50 17.42
CA GLY A 313 -3.43 6.34 18.09
C GLY A 313 -2.60 5.63 19.15
N ASN A 314 -2.66 4.27 19.24
CA ASN A 314 -1.82 3.56 20.20
C ASN A 314 -0.32 3.75 19.84
N LEU A 315 0.52 4.00 20.84
CA LEU A 315 1.94 4.29 20.68
C LEU A 315 2.25 5.64 20.00
N SER A 316 1.27 6.53 19.77
CA SER A 316 1.47 7.84 19.14
C SER A 316 2.56 8.67 19.84
N GLY A 317 2.55 8.72 21.18
CA GLY A 317 3.57 9.42 21.95
C GLY A 317 4.98 8.84 21.83
N LEU A 318 5.14 7.52 21.60
CA LEU A 318 6.42 6.88 21.38
C LEU A 318 6.94 7.11 19.95
N LEU A 319 6.05 7.11 18.98
CA LEU A 319 6.37 7.24 17.56
C LEU A 319 6.38 8.69 17.07
N GLY A 320 5.91 9.64 17.89
CA GLY A 320 5.97 11.07 17.58
C GLY A 320 5.00 11.51 16.49
N PHE A 321 3.78 10.94 16.45
CA PHE A 321 2.73 11.35 15.52
C PHE A 321 1.41 11.60 16.24
N GLU A 322 0.49 12.33 15.59
CA GLU A 322 -0.89 12.52 16.03
C GLU A 322 -1.83 11.67 15.16
N SER A 323 -2.72 10.89 15.80
CA SER A 323 -3.71 10.11 15.06
C SER A 323 -4.81 11.02 14.52
N GLN A 324 -5.19 10.79 13.27
CA GLN A 324 -6.32 11.47 12.62
C GLN A 324 -7.62 10.66 12.67
N GLY A 325 -7.62 9.49 13.32
CA GLY A 325 -8.77 8.60 13.42
C GLY A 325 -9.01 7.70 12.20
N PHE A 326 -8.16 7.78 11.18
CA PHE A 326 -8.29 6.97 9.96
C PHE A 326 -6.92 6.56 9.39
N LEU A 327 -6.92 5.59 8.50
CA LEU A 327 -5.77 5.28 7.64
C LEU A 327 -5.90 6.03 6.32
N ASN A 328 -4.76 6.35 5.73
CA ASN A 328 -4.73 7.00 4.42
C ASN A 328 -5.45 6.15 3.35
N ALA A 329 -6.39 6.73 2.62
CA ALA A 329 -7.28 6.06 1.67
C ALA A 329 -6.53 5.29 0.56
N TRP A 330 -5.33 5.72 0.18
CA TRP A 330 -4.51 4.97 -0.79
C TRP A 330 -3.82 3.74 -0.19
N GLY A 331 -3.71 3.68 1.16
CA GLY A 331 -3.04 2.60 1.88
C GLY A 331 -3.60 1.21 1.55
N PRO A 332 -4.91 0.95 1.69
CA PRO A 332 -5.49 -0.36 1.41
C PRO A 332 -5.18 -0.86 0.01
N VAL A 333 -5.34 -0.04 -1.02
CA VAL A 333 -5.12 -0.45 -2.42
C VAL A 333 -3.64 -0.72 -2.69
N PHE A 334 -2.77 0.21 -2.31
CA PHE A 334 -1.36 0.17 -2.67
C PHE A 334 -0.57 -0.83 -1.83
N PHE A 335 -0.73 -0.77 -0.51
CA PHE A 335 -0.03 -1.69 0.38
C PHE A 335 -0.56 -3.13 0.25
N PHE A 336 -1.85 -3.32 -0.02
CA PHE A 336 -2.35 -4.66 -0.29
C PHE A 336 -1.66 -5.27 -1.52
N ALA A 337 -1.60 -4.54 -2.63
CA ALA A 337 -0.92 -5.01 -3.82
C ALA A 337 0.57 -5.29 -3.60
N MET A 338 1.23 -4.50 -2.73
CA MET A 338 2.65 -4.64 -2.41
C MET A 338 2.94 -5.76 -1.41
N ILE A 339 2.11 -5.91 -0.36
CA ILE A 339 2.32 -6.91 0.71
C ILE A 339 1.87 -8.29 0.25
N PHE A 340 0.80 -8.37 -0.54
CA PHE A 340 0.28 -9.63 -1.05
C PHE A 340 1.24 -10.27 -2.09
N ALA A 341 2.06 -9.47 -2.75
CA ALA A 341 3.04 -9.93 -3.73
C ALA A 341 4.28 -10.56 -3.08
#